data_a2af11fcda7de424395507feb19974f9
#
_entry.id   a2af11fcda7de424395507feb19974f9
#
_cell.length_a   1.000
_cell.length_b   1.000
_cell.length_c   1.000
_cell.angle_alpha   90.00
_cell.angle_beta   90.00
_cell.angle_gamma   90.00
#
_symmetry.space_group_name_H-M   'P 1'
#
loop_
_entity.id
_entity.type
_entity.pdbx_description
1 polymer ?
#
loop_
_entity_poly.entity_id
_entity_poly.type
_entity_poly.pdbx_seq_one_letter_code
_entity_poly.pdbx_strand_id
1 'polypeptide(L)'
;MKITVVVFSVTIMIIAVAAFVVLTGNYSETSQDKLRVAFFPSIGHAVPIVGLENGIFQEEIGEQIKIETKIFDSGPQVIESIFAGSIDIAYVGPGPIINGFLKSDGMDVKILSG
;
A
#
# COMPACT_ATOMS: atom_id res chain seq x y z
N MET A 1 39.91 -10.11 -43.42
CA MET A 1 39.09 -11.21 -42.86
C MET A 1 38.97 -11.19 -41.34
N LYS A 2 39.99 -10.86 -40.56
CA LYS A 2 39.88 -10.82 -39.07
C LYS A 2 39.04 -9.67 -38.52
N ILE A 3 39.09 -8.50 -39.17
CA ILE A 3 38.31 -7.32 -38.71
C ILE A 3 36.82 -7.50 -38.94
N THR A 4 36.41 -8.11 -40.06
CA THR A 4 34.98 -8.36 -40.38
C THR A 4 34.35 -9.32 -39.40
N VAL A 5 35.06 -10.34 -38.93
CA VAL A 5 34.58 -11.30 -37.93
C VAL A 5 34.39 -10.63 -36.57
N VAL A 6 35.30 -9.75 -36.17
CA VAL A 6 35.19 -9.01 -34.89
C VAL A 6 33.99 -8.04 -34.91
N VAL A 7 33.79 -7.32 -36.02
CA VAL A 7 32.63 -6.41 -36.15
C VAL A 7 31.32 -7.17 -36.10
N PHE A 8 31.22 -8.32 -36.76
CA PHE A 8 30.02 -9.17 -36.73
C PHE A 8 29.73 -9.72 -35.31
N SER A 9 30.77 -10.12 -34.58
CA SER A 9 30.64 -10.62 -33.22
C SER A 9 30.16 -9.54 -32.25
N VAL A 10 30.66 -8.30 -32.37
CA VAL A 10 30.24 -7.18 -31.53
C VAL A 10 28.81 -6.75 -31.82
N THR A 11 28.37 -6.74 -33.09
CA THR A 11 26.98 -6.42 -33.44
C THR A 11 25.99 -7.45 -32.90
N ILE A 12 26.28 -8.74 -32.96
CA ILE A 12 25.42 -9.80 -32.42
C ILE A 12 25.33 -9.66 -30.89
N MET A 13 26.40 -9.34 -30.20
CA MET A 13 26.40 -9.13 -28.76
C MET A 13 25.57 -7.93 -28.34
N ILE A 14 25.61 -6.82 -29.08
CA ILE A 14 24.76 -5.63 -28.80
C ILE A 14 23.29 -5.94 -29.00
N ILE A 15 22.94 -6.68 -30.07
CA ILE A 15 21.54 -7.08 -30.34
C ILE A 15 21.05 -8.03 -29.25
N ALA A 16 21.86 -8.97 -28.78
CA ALA A 16 21.49 -9.90 -27.71
C ALA A 16 21.26 -9.16 -26.37
N VAL A 17 22.11 -8.18 -26.05
CA VAL A 17 21.94 -7.36 -24.83
C VAL A 17 20.69 -6.48 -24.94
N ALA A 18 20.43 -5.87 -26.10
CA ALA A 18 19.23 -5.07 -26.32
C ALA A 18 17.95 -5.93 -26.23
N ALA A 19 17.94 -7.12 -26.81
CA ALA A 19 16.82 -8.06 -26.70
C ALA A 19 16.60 -8.54 -25.27
N PHE A 20 17.67 -8.78 -24.50
CA PHE A 20 17.61 -9.16 -23.11
C PHE A 20 17.00 -8.04 -22.25
N VAL A 21 17.40 -6.78 -22.46
CA VAL A 21 16.83 -5.61 -21.75
C VAL A 21 15.35 -5.42 -22.08
N VAL A 22 14.94 -5.61 -23.33
CA VAL A 22 13.53 -5.52 -23.73
C VAL A 22 12.69 -6.65 -23.13
N LEU A 23 13.23 -7.87 -23.06
CA LEU A 23 12.54 -9.03 -22.48
C LEU A 23 12.47 -9.00 -20.95
N THR A 24 13.44 -8.39 -20.28
CA THR A 24 13.46 -8.29 -18.81
C THR A 24 12.91 -6.96 -18.28
N GLY A 25 12.86 -5.92 -19.11
CA GLY A 25 12.41 -4.58 -18.71
C GLY A 25 10.89 -4.37 -18.65
N ASN A 26 10.08 -5.34 -19.05
CA ASN A 26 8.61 -5.23 -19.07
C ASN A 26 7.89 -5.99 -17.94
N TYR A 27 8.56 -6.28 -16.84
CA TYR A 27 7.86 -6.55 -15.60
C TYR A 27 7.54 -5.22 -14.90
N SER A 28 6.60 -4.47 -15.45
CA SER A 28 5.78 -3.60 -14.61
C SER A 28 4.98 -4.55 -13.73
N GLU A 29 5.43 -4.82 -12.51
CA GLU A 29 4.51 -5.15 -11.45
C GLU A 29 3.50 -4.01 -11.44
N THR A 30 2.28 -4.30 -11.84
CA THR A 30 1.14 -3.43 -11.58
C THR A 30 1.12 -3.36 -10.05
N SER A 31 1.70 -2.32 -9.48
CA SER A 31 1.60 -2.07 -8.05
C SER A 31 0.13 -1.82 -7.79
N GLN A 32 -0.57 -2.86 -7.38
CA GLN A 32 -1.95 -2.76 -6.97
C GLN A 32 -1.98 -1.75 -5.82
N ASP A 33 -2.76 -0.69 -5.98
CA ASP A 33 -2.91 0.30 -4.94
C ASP A 33 -3.41 -0.38 -3.66
N LYS A 34 -2.85 0.02 -2.53
CA LYS A 34 -3.13 -0.60 -1.24
C LYS A 34 -3.83 0.40 -0.34
N LEU A 35 -4.90 -0.05 0.29
CA LEU A 35 -5.58 0.67 1.36
C LEU A 35 -5.31 -0.04 2.69
N ARG A 36 -4.51 0.59 3.55
CA ARG A 36 -4.11 0.02 4.84
C ARG A 36 -5.10 0.46 5.92
N VAL A 37 -5.86 -0.51 6.43
CA VAL A 37 -6.94 -0.28 7.38
C VAL A 37 -6.55 -0.81 8.77
N ALA A 38 -6.59 0.05 9.78
CA ALA A 38 -6.30 -0.29 11.16
C ALA A 38 -7.58 -0.44 12.00
N PHE A 39 -7.58 -1.41 12.89
CA PHE A 39 -8.65 -1.60 13.87
C PHE A 39 -8.13 -2.35 15.12
N PHE A 40 -8.95 -2.43 16.17
CA PHE A 40 -8.64 -3.20 17.36
C PHE A 40 -9.45 -4.51 17.41
N PRO A 41 -8.90 -5.60 17.94
CA PRO A 41 -9.60 -6.89 18.06
C PRO A 41 -10.58 -6.87 19.25
N SER A 42 -11.59 -6.01 19.19
CA SER A 42 -12.56 -5.82 20.26
C SER A 42 -13.99 -5.70 19.71
N ILE A 43 -14.97 -5.98 20.57
CA ILE A 43 -16.39 -5.91 20.20
C ILE A 43 -16.83 -4.51 19.74
N GLY A 44 -16.19 -3.46 20.24
CA GLY A 44 -16.44 -2.09 19.79
C GLY A 44 -16.06 -1.84 18.33
N HIS A 45 -15.27 -2.74 17.75
CA HIS A 45 -14.85 -2.71 16.35
C HIS A 45 -15.51 -3.81 15.50
N ALA A 46 -16.74 -4.23 15.88
CA ALA A 46 -17.47 -5.27 15.15
C ALA A 46 -17.68 -4.92 13.67
N VAL A 47 -17.93 -3.65 13.35
CA VAL A 47 -18.14 -3.19 11.96
C VAL A 47 -16.93 -3.49 11.07
N PRO A 48 -15.72 -3.00 11.38
CA PRO A 48 -14.55 -3.33 10.56
C PRO A 48 -14.23 -4.82 10.56
N ILE A 49 -14.37 -5.52 11.70
CA ILE A 49 -14.10 -6.96 11.75
C ILE A 49 -15.02 -7.73 10.81
N VAL A 50 -16.34 -7.50 10.89
CA VAL A 50 -17.31 -8.19 10.03
C VAL A 50 -17.14 -7.80 8.56
N GLY A 51 -16.96 -6.51 8.28
CA GLY A 51 -16.79 -6.01 6.91
C GLY A 51 -15.54 -6.53 6.21
N LEU A 52 -14.43 -6.64 6.95
CA LEU A 52 -13.16 -7.14 6.43
C LEU A 52 -13.15 -8.67 6.30
N GLU A 53 -13.56 -9.39 7.33
CA GLU A 53 -13.55 -10.87 7.35
C GLU A 53 -14.50 -11.50 6.32
N ASN A 54 -15.64 -10.85 6.06
CA ASN A 54 -16.58 -11.33 5.03
C ASN A 54 -16.32 -10.75 3.63
N GLY A 55 -15.26 -9.98 3.44
CA GLY A 55 -14.90 -9.41 2.15
C GLY A 55 -15.80 -8.28 1.65
N ILE A 56 -16.75 -7.81 2.45
CA ILE A 56 -17.73 -6.79 2.06
C ILE A 56 -17.04 -5.50 1.61
N PHE A 57 -16.03 -5.05 2.34
CA PHE A 57 -15.30 -3.84 1.99
C PHE A 57 -14.46 -4.02 0.71
N GLN A 58 -13.92 -5.21 0.48
CA GLN A 58 -13.17 -5.51 -0.74
C GLN A 58 -14.08 -5.55 -1.96
N GLU A 59 -15.29 -6.10 -1.84
CA GLU A 59 -16.30 -6.09 -2.91
C GLU A 59 -16.70 -4.67 -3.29
N GLU A 60 -16.96 -3.80 -2.31
CA GLU A 60 -17.37 -2.40 -2.54
C GLU A 60 -16.26 -1.55 -3.16
N ILE A 61 -15.01 -1.78 -2.77
CA ILE A 61 -13.86 -1.02 -3.28
C ILE A 61 -13.41 -1.53 -4.67
N GLY A 62 -13.70 -2.80 -4.98
CA GLY A 62 -13.27 -3.46 -6.21
C GLY A 62 -11.85 -4.03 -6.13
N GLU A 63 -11.45 -4.73 -7.20
CA GLU A 63 -10.16 -5.46 -7.24
C GLU A 63 -8.93 -4.56 -7.51
N GLN A 64 -9.14 -3.32 -7.90
CA GLN A 64 -8.04 -2.40 -8.24
C GLN A 64 -7.25 -1.94 -7.01
N ILE A 65 -7.90 -1.89 -5.84
CA ILE A 65 -7.31 -1.50 -4.57
C ILE A 65 -7.35 -2.70 -3.63
N LYS A 66 -6.20 -3.14 -3.16
CA LYS A 66 -6.11 -4.21 -2.17
C LYS A 66 -6.22 -3.68 -0.76
N ILE A 67 -7.18 -4.19 0.02
CA ILE A 67 -7.26 -3.88 1.45
C ILE A 67 -6.20 -4.70 2.21
N GLU A 68 -5.34 -4.01 2.96
CA GLU A 68 -4.42 -4.62 3.91
C GLU A 68 -4.82 -4.22 5.33
N THR A 69 -5.04 -5.20 6.19
CA THR A 69 -5.46 -4.97 7.57
C THR A 69 -4.27 -4.92 8.52
N LYS A 70 -4.33 -4.03 9.50
CA LYS A 70 -3.39 -3.97 10.61
C LYS A 70 -4.11 -3.89 11.95
N ILE A 71 -3.75 -4.79 12.84
CA ILE A 71 -4.32 -4.88 14.20
C ILE A 71 -3.39 -4.13 15.15
N PHE A 72 -4.00 -3.33 16.02
CA PHE A 72 -3.32 -2.55 17.03
C PHE A 72 -3.93 -2.79 18.41
N ASP A 73 -3.15 -2.51 19.45
CA ASP A 73 -3.58 -2.65 20.85
C ASP A 73 -3.85 -1.30 21.51
N SER A 74 -3.42 -0.19 20.90
CA SER A 74 -3.61 1.13 21.47
C SER A 74 -3.85 2.24 20.44
N GLY A 75 -4.72 3.19 20.80
CA GLY A 75 -5.04 4.35 19.95
C GLY A 75 -3.84 5.24 19.61
N PRO A 76 -2.96 5.60 20.56
CA PRO A 76 -1.76 6.37 20.25
C PRO A 76 -0.88 5.74 19.15
N GLN A 77 -0.69 4.42 19.17
CA GLN A 77 0.08 3.71 18.13
C GLN A 77 -0.56 3.86 16.75
N VAL A 78 -1.90 3.82 16.67
CA VAL A 78 -2.63 4.04 15.41
C VAL A 78 -2.36 5.46 14.89
N ILE A 79 -2.45 6.47 15.73
CA ILE A 79 -2.22 7.87 15.33
C ILE A 79 -0.76 8.06 14.86
N GLU A 80 0.21 7.52 15.57
CA GLU A 80 1.63 7.56 15.15
C GLU A 80 1.84 6.84 13.80
N SER A 81 1.13 5.74 13.56
CA SER A 81 1.18 5.00 12.31
C SER A 81 0.54 5.75 11.14
N ILE A 82 -0.50 6.55 11.39
CA ILE A 82 -1.08 7.47 10.41
C ILE A 82 -0.06 8.57 10.07
N PHE A 83 0.55 9.22 11.07
CA PHE A 83 1.57 10.25 10.85
C PHE A 83 2.79 9.72 10.09
N ALA A 84 3.17 8.47 10.34
CA ALA A 84 4.24 7.80 9.60
C ALA A 84 3.84 7.37 8.17
N GLY A 85 2.59 7.60 7.74
CA GLY A 85 2.09 7.16 6.45
C GLY A 85 2.03 5.65 6.28
N SER A 86 1.95 4.89 7.38
CA SER A 86 1.87 3.42 7.34
C SER A 86 0.45 2.87 7.47
N ILE A 87 -0.53 3.74 7.77
CA ILE A 87 -1.97 3.48 7.81
C ILE A 87 -2.68 4.59 7.06
N ASP A 88 -3.71 4.24 6.29
CA ASP A 88 -4.52 5.17 5.51
C ASP A 88 -5.86 5.45 6.17
N ILE A 89 -6.51 4.41 6.72
CA ILE A 89 -7.79 4.51 7.43
C ILE A 89 -7.68 3.74 8.75
N ALA A 90 -8.32 4.27 9.78
CA ALA A 90 -8.36 3.61 11.08
C ALA A 90 -9.72 3.74 11.75
N TYR A 91 -10.16 2.66 12.35
CA TYR A 91 -11.21 2.66 13.35
C TYR A 91 -10.56 2.89 14.71
N VAL A 92 -10.86 4.01 15.33
CA VAL A 92 -10.20 4.41 16.59
C VAL A 92 -11.15 5.27 17.42
N GLY A 93 -11.04 5.21 18.73
CA GLY A 93 -11.89 5.98 19.63
C GLY A 93 -11.61 7.49 19.59
N PRO A 94 -12.51 8.32 20.14
CA PRO A 94 -12.44 9.78 20.04
C PRO A 94 -11.19 10.38 20.74
N GLY A 95 -10.75 9.81 21.85
CA GLY A 95 -9.61 10.33 22.61
C GLY A 95 -8.30 10.41 21.78
N PRO A 96 -7.83 9.32 21.20
CA PRO A 96 -6.67 9.34 20.32
C PRO A 96 -6.84 10.26 19.10
N ILE A 97 -8.03 10.32 18.49
CA ILE A 97 -8.29 11.20 17.34
C ILE A 97 -8.15 12.67 17.73
N ILE A 98 -8.76 13.10 18.84
CA ILE A 98 -8.63 14.48 19.33
C ILE A 98 -7.18 14.84 19.59
N ASN A 99 -6.43 13.97 20.26
CA ASN A 99 -5.01 14.19 20.52
C ASN A 99 -4.19 14.24 19.22
N GLY A 100 -4.47 13.39 18.26
CA GLY A 100 -3.82 13.40 16.93
C GLY A 100 -4.11 14.69 16.17
N PHE A 101 -5.37 15.10 16.14
CA PHE A 101 -5.79 16.36 15.52
C PHE A 101 -5.08 17.58 16.12
N LEU A 102 -5.02 17.66 17.45
CA LEU A 102 -4.32 18.76 18.13
C LEU A 102 -2.81 18.75 17.90
N LYS A 103 -2.18 17.58 17.81
CA LYS A 103 -0.73 17.46 17.54
C LYS A 103 -0.34 17.83 16.12
N SER A 104 -1.26 17.68 15.16
CA SER A 104 -1.02 17.97 13.74
C SER A 104 -1.58 19.33 13.29
N ASP A 105 -1.96 20.21 14.24
CA ASP A 105 -2.64 21.46 13.94
C ASP A 105 -3.85 21.27 13.00
N GLY A 106 -4.53 20.12 13.11
CA GLY A 106 -5.72 19.78 12.34
C GLY A 106 -5.48 19.33 10.89
N MET A 107 -4.23 19.06 10.51
CA MET A 107 -3.87 18.82 9.11
C MET A 107 -3.82 17.34 8.72
N ASP A 108 -3.33 16.46 9.60
CA ASP A 108 -2.98 15.08 9.24
C ASP A 108 -4.07 14.04 9.56
N VAL A 109 -5.09 14.41 10.33
CA VAL A 109 -6.17 13.49 10.73
C VAL A 109 -7.53 14.09 10.40
N LYS A 110 -8.35 13.31 9.67
CA LYS A 110 -9.74 13.68 9.34
C LYS A 110 -10.69 12.58 9.81
N ILE A 111 -11.83 12.99 10.38
CA ILE A 111 -12.91 12.07 10.72
C ILE A 111 -13.80 11.90 9.49
N LEU A 112 -13.97 10.67 9.04
CA LEU A 112 -14.79 10.31 7.89
C LEU A 112 -16.21 9.92 8.32
N SER A 113 -16.34 9.28 9.48
CA SER A 113 -17.61 8.84 10.05
C SER A 113 -17.48 8.61 11.56
N GLY A 114 -18.59 8.66 12.26
CA GLY A 114 -18.68 8.40 13.69
C GLY A 114 -20.05 7.93 14.09
#